data_4706d89598c55b2ea30626b8a26d1455
#
_entry.id   4706d89598c55b2ea30626b8a26d1455
#
_cell.length_a   1.000
_cell.length_b   1.000
_cell.length_c   1.000
_cell.angle_alpha   90.00
_cell.angle_beta   90.00
_cell.angle_gamma   90.00
#
_symmetry.space_group_name_H-M   'P 1'
#
loop_
_entity.id
_entity.type
_entity.pdbx_description
1 polymer ?
#
loop_
_entity_poly.entity_id
_entity_poly.type
_entity_poly.pdbx_seq_one_letter_code
_entity_poly.pdbx_strand_id
1 'polypeptide(L)'
;VDKEVKVKAGSPEPLVIVLEEQSYELAEVVVMADYKKNQGSTAVINQQALEHIQPTSVADVLSLIPGGLFRESSATGFNRISLRQSGSDDNTSLGMAVVMDGIPQDNDGFRASIPGLSTDEYSDRLGMNRGIDLKTLSTDHIRKIEIVKGISSAKLGNLSSGVIQTTSKIGITPAQLRMKVDPLTKLIYLGKGFRISPKMGYLHTGIDYTSVYDDRRDPMSKYSRLTGQVTYNNSVDVGDKTLFLFFKLSEVYTLNQAKEDELTQDYNESFRNKYSRTGASFKAQMYDLGKIVDNVEFIASADYTYDLIDRNRLVQTGTPLPSPLATEEGESEGIYLPSTYYSPFQIENKPLSLLTQLNAESLFETRSFR
;
A
#
# COMPACT_ATOMS: atom_id res chain seq x y z
N VAL A 1 -20.17 -31.23 -4.12
CA VAL A 1 -19.65 -32.55 -3.66
C VAL A 1 -20.61 -33.59 -4.23
N ASP A 2 -20.20 -34.28 -5.28
CA ASP A 2 -20.99 -35.38 -5.86
C ASP A 2 -20.69 -36.65 -5.06
N LYS A 3 -21.75 -37.28 -4.50
CA LYS A 3 -21.65 -38.53 -3.78
C LYS A 3 -22.47 -39.57 -4.53
N GLU A 4 -21.83 -40.54 -5.14
CA GLU A 4 -22.54 -41.66 -5.77
C GLU A 4 -23.15 -42.58 -4.71
N VAL A 5 -24.45 -42.78 -4.79
CA VAL A 5 -25.20 -43.67 -3.91
C VAL A 5 -25.77 -44.85 -4.73
N LYS A 6 -25.34 -46.06 -4.42
CA LYS A 6 -25.90 -47.26 -5.02
C LYS A 6 -27.19 -47.66 -4.30
N VAL A 7 -28.32 -47.47 -4.95
CA VAL A 7 -29.64 -47.89 -4.44
C VAL A 7 -29.87 -49.35 -4.78
N LYS A 8 -30.06 -50.20 -3.77
CA LYS A 8 -30.53 -51.57 -3.95
C LYS A 8 -32.06 -51.64 -3.82
N ALA A 9 -32.73 -52.27 -4.77
CA ALA A 9 -34.17 -52.45 -4.70
C ALA A 9 -34.55 -53.31 -3.49
N GLY A 10 -35.41 -52.79 -2.58
CA GLY A 10 -35.99 -53.52 -1.48
C GLY A 10 -35.61 -53.08 -0.05
N SER A 11 -34.90 -52.03 0.16
CA SER A 11 -34.61 -51.51 1.51
C SER A 11 -35.22 -50.11 1.73
N PRO A 12 -36.14 -49.93 2.67
CA PRO A 12 -36.76 -48.63 2.96
C PRO A 12 -36.02 -47.83 4.01
N GLU A 13 -34.68 -47.83 4.00
CA GLU A 13 -33.95 -46.95 4.91
C GLU A 13 -33.85 -45.54 4.33
N PRO A 14 -34.24 -44.52 5.11
CA PRO A 14 -34.12 -43.15 4.66
C PRO A 14 -32.64 -42.75 4.49
N LEU A 15 -32.31 -42.23 3.33
CA LEU A 15 -30.98 -41.67 3.07
C LEU A 15 -30.84 -40.35 3.85
N VAL A 16 -30.06 -40.34 4.91
CA VAL A 16 -29.74 -39.14 5.66
C VAL A 16 -28.44 -38.54 5.09
N ILE A 17 -28.56 -37.40 4.43
CA ILE A 17 -27.39 -36.62 3.97
C ILE A 17 -27.15 -35.52 5.01
N VAL A 18 -26.08 -35.65 5.78
CA VAL A 18 -25.64 -34.61 6.67
C VAL A 18 -24.73 -33.67 5.87
N LEU A 19 -25.19 -32.47 5.63
CA LEU A 19 -24.37 -31.40 5.06
C LEU A 19 -23.63 -30.71 6.22
N GLU A 20 -22.30 -30.74 6.18
CA GLU A 20 -21.52 -29.90 7.09
C GLU A 20 -21.63 -28.44 6.61
N GLU A 21 -22.18 -27.60 7.47
CA GLU A 21 -22.20 -26.15 7.25
C GLU A 21 -20.76 -25.63 7.18
N GLN A 22 -20.31 -25.23 6.00
CA GLN A 22 -19.06 -24.52 5.89
C GLN A 22 -19.30 -23.07 6.30
N SER A 23 -18.79 -22.67 7.44
CA SER A 23 -18.90 -21.33 8.03
C SER A 23 -18.12 -20.24 7.26
N TYR A 24 -18.12 -20.30 5.93
CA TYR A 24 -17.50 -19.28 5.09
C TYR A 24 -18.30 -17.96 5.04
N GLU A 25 -19.57 -17.99 5.42
CA GLU A 25 -20.48 -16.86 5.24
C GLU A 25 -20.31 -15.74 6.28
N LEU A 26 -19.90 -16.07 7.51
CA LEU A 26 -19.86 -15.07 8.59
C LEU A 26 -18.78 -13.99 8.39
N ALA A 27 -17.60 -14.32 7.89
CA ALA A 27 -16.56 -13.31 7.61
C ALA A 27 -16.92 -12.42 6.41
N GLU A 28 -17.69 -12.95 5.47
CA GLU A 28 -18.13 -12.23 4.27
C GLU A 28 -19.33 -11.32 4.54
N VAL A 29 -20.25 -11.75 5.40
CA VAL A 29 -21.44 -10.99 5.79
C VAL A 29 -21.09 -9.76 6.66
N VAL A 30 -20.11 -9.88 7.56
CA VAL A 30 -19.68 -8.76 8.40
C VAL A 30 -19.00 -7.66 7.58
N VAL A 31 -18.21 -8.03 6.59
CA VAL A 31 -17.59 -7.05 5.65
C VAL A 31 -18.63 -6.41 4.75
N MET A 32 -19.70 -7.13 4.38
CA MET A 32 -20.78 -6.62 3.52
C MET A 32 -21.76 -5.70 4.26
N ALA A 33 -21.95 -5.84 5.57
CA ALA A 33 -22.84 -4.99 6.34
C ALA A 33 -22.32 -3.54 6.47
N ASP A 34 -21.02 -3.35 6.59
CA ASP A 34 -20.36 -2.04 6.57
C ASP A 34 -20.41 -1.36 5.19
N TYR A 35 -20.56 -2.17 4.15
CA TYR A 35 -20.53 -1.74 2.75
C TYR A 35 -21.77 -0.97 2.28
N LYS A 36 -22.91 -1.25 2.85
CA LYS A 36 -24.19 -0.60 2.46
C LYS A 36 -24.33 0.86 2.90
N LYS A 37 -23.46 1.33 3.78
CA LYS A 37 -23.52 2.69 4.33
C LYS A 37 -22.85 3.79 3.50
N ASN A 38 -21.94 3.43 2.59
CA ASN A 38 -21.15 4.39 1.79
C ASN A 38 -21.52 4.36 0.31
N GLN A 39 -22.79 4.50 -0.02
CA GLN A 39 -23.24 4.62 -1.41
C GLN A 39 -23.01 6.04 -1.92
N GLY A 40 -22.07 6.22 -2.85
CA GLY A 40 -22.05 7.47 -3.61
C GLY A 40 -20.81 7.71 -4.45
N SER A 41 -19.62 7.39 -3.95
CA SER A 41 -18.38 7.68 -4.67
C SER A 41 -17.28 6.65 -4.42
N THR A 42 -17.66 5.41 -4.15
CA THR A 42 -16.71 4.33 -3.85
C THR A 42 -16.51 3.45 -5.08
N ALA A 43 -15.27 3.28 -5.51
CA ALA A 43 -14.87 2.28 -6.50
C ALA A 43 -14.31 1.06 -5.79
N VAL A 44 -14.79 -0.13 -6.17
CA VAL A 44 -14.36 -1.39 -5.58
C VAL A 44 -13.76 -2.29 -6.64
N ILE A 45 -12.58 -2.79 -6.34
CA ILE A 45 -11.83 -3.70 -7.19
C ILE A 45 -11.65 -4.98 -6.39
N ASN A 46 -12.39 -6.01 -6.78
CA ASN A 46 -12.37 -7.31 -6.13
C ASN A 46 -11.23 -8.20 -6.68
N GLN A 47 -11.06 -9.37 -6.06
CA GLN A 47 -10.02 -10.32 -6.45
C GLN A 47 -10.11 -10.75 -7.91
N GLN A 48 -11.31 -10.97 -8.46
CA GLN A 48 -11.50 -11.36 -9.86
C GLN A 48 -11.01 -10.26 -10.82
N ALA A 49 -11.29 -8.99 -10.50
CA ALA A 49 -10.79 -7.87 -11.27
C ALA A 49 -9.26 -7.76 -11.20
N LEU A 50 -8.67 -7.95 -10.01
CA LEU A 50 -7.22 -7.98 -9.83
C LEU A 50 -6.56 -9.13 -10.63
N GLU A 51 -7.17 -10.31 -10.62
CA GLU A 51 -6.69 -11.46 -11.40
C GLU A 51 -6.80 -11.24 -12.90
N HIS A 52 -7.83 -10.52 -13.36
CA HIS A 52 -8.00 -10.20 -14.78
C HIS A 52 -7.01 -9.14 -15.28
N ILE A 53 -6.82 -8.09 -14.51
CA ILE A 53 -5.94 -6.96 -14.86
C ILE A 53 -4.46 -7.32 -14.67
N GLN A 54 -4.15 -8.22 -13.74
CA GLN A 54 -2.81 -8.65 -13.37
C GLN A 54 -1.85 -7.48 -13.05
N PRO A 55 -2.27 -6.53 -12.17
CA PRO A 55 -1.43 -5.41 -11.80
C PRO A 55 -0.22 -5.90 -10.99
N THR A 56 0.87 -5.14 -11.00
CA THR A 56 2.05 -5.43 -10.19
C THR A 56 1.99 -4.74 -8.83
N SER A 57 1.27 -3.62 -8.78
CA SER A 57 1.13 -2.78 -7.60
C SER A 57 -0.22 -2.08 -7.54
N VAL A 58 -0.52 -1.48 -6.39
CA VAL A 58 -1.73 -0.65 -6.24
C VAL A 58 -1.70 0.56 -7.17
N ALA A 59 -0.50 1.08 -7.52
CA ALA A 59 -0.39 2.17 -8.48
C ALA A 59 -1.02 1.84 -9.84
N ASP A 60 -0.80 0.62 -10.35
CA ASP A 60 -1.34 0.18 -11.65
C ASP A 60 -2.87 0.09 -11.63
N VAL A 61 -3.43 -0.28 -10.48
CA VAL A 61 -4.89 -0.40 -10.28
C VAL A 61 -5.59 0.95 -10.34
N LEU A 62 -4.93 1.99 -9.84
CA LEU A 62 -5.51 3.33 -9.78
C LEU A 62 -5.71 3.97 -11.16
N SER A 63 -4.91 3.58 -12.15
CA SER A 63 -5.04 4.05 -13.54
C SER A 63 -6.40 3.68 -14.17
N LEU A 64 -7.10 2.68 -13.60
CA LEU A 64 -8.39 2.20 -14.08
C LEU A 64 -9.59 2.97 -13.51
N ILE A 65 -9.35 3.92 -12.61
CA ILE A 65 -10.44 4.61 -11.92
C ILE A 65 -10.85 5.85 -12.70
N PRO A 66 -12.13 5.95 -13.13
CA PRO A 66 -12.60 7.13 -13.83
C PRO A 66 -12.48 8.41 -12.99
N GLY A 67 -11.96 9.48 -13.60
CA GLY A 67 -11.86 10.81 -12.99
C GLY A 67 -10.69 10.99 -12.02
N GLY A 68 -9.71 10.08 -12.01
CA GLY A 68 -8.41 10.30 -11.39
C GLY A 68 -7.47 10.98 -12.37
N LEU A 69 -6.75 12.00 -11.93
CA LEU A 69 -5.60 12.53 -12.66
C LEU A 69 -4.40 11.68 -12.30
N PHE A 70 -4.26 10.53 -12.95
CA PHE A 70 -3.12 9.67 -12.75
C PHE A 70 -2.01 10.03 -13.73
N ARG A 71 -0.84 10.33 -13.23
CA ARG A 71 0.38 10.18 -14.01
C ARG A 71 0.55 8.70 -14.31
N GLU A 72 1.02 8.38 -15.51
CA GLU A 72 1.45 7.01 -15.80
C GLU A 72 2.41 6.53 -14.70
N SER A 73 2.17 5.29 -14.25
CA SER A 73 3.00 4.65 -13.25
C SER A 73 4.42 4.51 -13.80
N SER A 74 5.34 5.35 -13.33
CA SER A 74 6.75 5.21 -13.67
C SER A 74 7.39 4.12 -12.83
N ALA A 75 8.22 3.28 -13.41
CA ALA A 75 8.94 2.25 -12.66
C ALA A 75 9.95 2.88 -11.68
N THR A 76 10.64 3.94 -12.08
CA THR A 76 11.64 4.60 -11.25
C THR A 76 11.09 5.82 -10.49
N GLY A 77 10.04 6.48 -10.98
CA GLY A 77 9.37 7.61 -10.32
C GLY A 77 8.64 7.24 -9.04
N PHE A 78 8.23 8.22 -8.26
CA PHE A 78 7.39 8.05 -7.08
C PHE A 78 5.92 8.07 -7.47
N ASN A 79 5.16 7.02 -7.17
CA ASN A 79 3.76 6.89 -7.54
C ASN A 79 2.86 7.39 -6.40
N ARG A 80 2.52 8.67 -6.44
CA ARG A 80 1.61 9.32 -5.49
C ARG A 80 0.17 9.13 -5.90
N ILE A 81 -0.71 9.15 -4.91
CA ILE A 81 -2.14 9.29 -5.16
C ILE A 81 -2.47 10.77 -5.26
N SER A 82 -3.12 11.14 -6.36
CA SER A 82 -3.74 12.44 -6.49
C SER A 82 -5.18 12.26 -6.98
N LEU A 83 -6.14 12.45 -6.09
CA LEU A 83 -7.56 12.49 -6.45
C LEU A 83 -8.08 13.90 -6.22
N ARG A 84 -8.65 14.52 -7.25
CA ARG A 84 -9.29 15.86 -7.18
C ARG A 84 -8.38 17.01 -6.69
N GLN A 85 -7.08 16.88 -6.81
CA GLN A 85 -6.16 17.99 -6.54
C GLN A 85 -5.82 18.66 -7.87
N SER A 86 -6.02 19.96 -7.94
CA SER A 86 -5.54 20.81 -9.04
C SER A 86 -4.22 21.41 -8.62
N GLY A 87 -3.12 20.96 -9.22
CA GLY A 87 -1.79 21.51 -8.95
C GLY A 87 -0.74 20.43 -8.68
N SER A 88 0.51 20.84 -8.75
CA SER A 88 1.70 20.02 -8.45
C SER A 88 2.07 20.11 -6.96
N ASP A 89 1.09 20.09 -6.05
CA ASP A 89 1.36 20.26 -4.64
C ASP A 89 2.18 19.09 -4.08
N ASP A 90 3.37 19.40 -3.61
CA ASP A 90 4.27 18.46 -2.95
C ASP A 90 3.74 17.95 -1.59
N ASN A 91 2.64 18.53 -1.10
CA ASN A 91 1.98 18.17 0.17
C ASN A 91 0.79 17.21 -0.01
N THR A 92 0.80 16.35 -1.02
CA THR A 92 -0.32 15.46 -1.34
C THR A 92 -0.64 14.42 -0.26
N SER A 93 0.29 14.14 0.65
CA SER A 93 0.04 13.20 1.76
C SER A 93 -1.08 13.63 2.69
N LEU A 94 -1.37 14.93 2.79
CA LEU A 94 -2.44 15.47 3.62
C LEU A 94 -3.84 15.29 3.00
N GLY A 95 -3.92 14.99 1.70
CA GLY A 95 -5.19 14.88 0.98
C GLY A 95 -5.81 13.49 0.98
N MET A 96 -4.99 12.46 0.94
CA MET A 96 -5.44 11.07 0.83
C MET A 96 -4.74 10.17 1.84
N ALA A 97 -5.48 9.20 2.38
CA ALA A 97 -4.89 8.17 3.21
C ALA A 97 -4.90 6.81 2.52
N VAL A 98 -3.94 5.99 2.91
CA VAL A 98 -3.92 4.56 2.66
C VAL A 98 -4.27 3.86 3.96
N VAL A 99 -5.26 2.99 3.91
CA VAL A 99 -5.72 2.19 5.05
C VAL A 99 -5.58 0.72 4.68
N MET A 100 -4.80 -0.03 5.43
CA MET A 100 -4.58 -1.46 5.20
C MET A 100 -5.27 -2.25 6.32
N ASP A 101 -6.23 -3.11 5.97
CA ASP A 101 -6.98 -3.94 6.92
C ASP A 101 -7.68 -3.13 8.04
N GLY A 102 -8.12 -1.91 7.71
CA GLY A 102 -8.73 -0.97 8.66
C GLY A 102 -7.72 -0.13 9.45
N ILE A 103 -6.41 -0.28 9.20
CA ILE A 103 -5.33 0.39 9.92
C ILE A 103 -4.78 1.52 9.05
N PRO A 104 -4.91 2.79 9.46
CA PRO A 104 -4.30 3.91 8.76
C PRO A 104 -2.79 3.76 8.69
N GLN A 105 -2.24 4.01 7.52
CA GLN A 105 -0.80 3.98 7.28
C GLN A 105 -0.22 5.37 7.42
N ASP A 106 0.98 5.45 7.98
CA ASP A 106 1.69 6.72 8.13
C ASP A 106 2.07 7.30 6.76
N ASN A 107 1.58 8.49 6.46
CA ASN A 107 1.83 9.22 5.21
C ASN A 107 2.85 10.35 5.36
N ASP A 108 3.24 10.71 6.57
CA ASP A 108 4.05 11.89 6.88
C ASP A 108 5.41 11.57 7.53
N GLY A 109 5.83 10.31 7.46
CA GLY A 109 7.11 9.85 8.03
C GLY A 109 8.37 10.50 7.43
N PHE A 110 8.27 11.09 6.23
CA PHE A 110 9.38 11.80 5.61
C PHE A 110 9.16 13.31 5.66
N ARG A 111 9.85 13.99 6.56
CA ARG A 111 9.68 15.44 6.82
C ARG A 111 10.89 16.30 6.42
N ALA A 112 11.93 15.69 5.85
CA ALA A 112 13.11 16.46 5.45
C ALA A 112 12.84 17.26 4.18
N SER A 113 13.06 18.57 4.25
CA SER A 113 13.17 19.44 3.08
C SER A 113 14.63 19.77 2.86
N ILE A 114 15.12 19.49 1.67
CA ILE A 114 16.50 19.79 1.30
C ILE A 114 16.47 20.94 0.30
N PRO A 115 16.99 22.12 0.68
CA PRO A 115 17.02 23.26 -0.23
C PRO A 115 17.79 22.94 -1.51
N GLY A 116 17.28 23.39 -2.65
CA GLY A 116 17.93 23.23 -3.96
C GLY A 116 17.71 21.89 -4.65
N LEU A 117 16.92 20.96 -4.06
CA LEU A 117 16.58 19.69 -4.71
C LEU A 117 15.26 19.72 -5.49
N SER A 118 14.51 20.81 -5.45
CA SER A 118 13.23 20.96 -6.18
C SER A 118 13.37 20.89 -7.69
N THR A 119 14.56 21.09 -8.23
CA THR A 119 14.86 21.02 -9.67
C THR A 119 15.52 19.71 -10.09
N ASP A 120 15.74 18.80 -9.15
CA ASP A 120 16.30 17.48 -9.46
C ASP A 120 15.24 16.58 -10.14
N GLU A 121 15.66 15.75 -11.07
CA GLU A 121 14.79 14.76 -11.76
C GLU A 121 14.08 13.84 -10.76
N TYR A 122 14.71 13.56 -9.62
CA TYR A 122 14.17 12.73 -8.54
C TYR A 122 13.54 13.55 -7.41
N SER A 123 13.22 14.82 -7.63
CA SER A 123 12.61 15.73 -6.64
C SER A 123 11.36 15.15 -5.98
N ASP A 124 10.57 14.38 -6.73
CA ASP A 124 9.39 13.69 -6.21
C ASP A 124 9.69 12.72 -5.05
N ARG A 125 10.91 12.18 -4.99
CA ARG A 125 11.36 11.31 -3.91
C ARG A 125 12.03 12.05 -2.77
N LEU A 126 12.49 13.26 -3.05
CA LEU A 126 13.27 14.09 -2.13
C LEU A 126 12.39 15.13 -1.42
N GLY A 127 11.14 15.31 -1.86
CA GLY A 127 10.19 16.27 -1.29
C GLY A 127 9.67 15.85 0.09
N MET A 128 9.23 16.86 0.88
CA MET A 128 8.50 16.63 2.14
C MET A 128 7.14 16.01 1.90
N ASN A 129 6.65 15.27 2.90
CA ASN A 129 5.27 14.75 2.94
C ASN A 129 4.86 14.05 1.64
N ARG A 130 5.76 13.29 1.06
CA ARG A 130 5.53 12.59 -0.21
C ARG A 130 4.49 11.48 -0.14
N GLY A 131 4.11 11.08 1.08
CA GLY A 131 3.16 10.00 1.31
C GLY A 131 3.77 8.61 1.05
N ILE A 132 2.89 7.63 0.85
CA ILE A 132 3.28 6.25 0.53
C ILE A 132 3.45 6.10 -0.98
N ASP A 133 4.57 5.52 -1.40
CA ASP A 133 4.77 5.11 -2.78
C ASP A 133 3.92 3.87 -3.07
N LEU A 134 2.86 4.02 -3.85
CA LEU A 134 1.89 2.96 -4.12
C LEU A 134 2.47 1.76 -4.87
N LYS A 135 3.61 1.91 -5.54
CA LYS A 135 4.28 0.76 -6.15
C LYS A 135 4.93 -0.17 -5.13
N THR A 136 5.11 0.28 -3.87
CA THR A 136 5.57 -0.59 -2.79
C THR A 136 4.48 -1.55 -2.31
N LEU A 137 3.20 -1.27 -2.62
CA LEU A 137 2.06 -2.08 -2.22
C LEU A 137 1.75 -3.14 -3.28
N SER A 138 2.15 -4.38 -3.00
CA SER A 138 1.87 -5.53 -3.87
C SER A 138 0.38 -5.88 -3.89
N THR A 139 -0.18 -6.08 -5.08
CA THR A 139 -1.58 -6.52 -5.23
C THR A 139 -1.77 -8.01 -5.00
N ASP A 140 -0.70 -8.81 -5.01
CA ASP A 140 -0.74 -10.25 -4.84
C ASP A 140 -1.21 -10.69 -3.45
N HIS A 141 -0.97 -9.84 -2.44
CA HIS A 141 -1.39 -10.07 -1.05
C HIS A 141 -2.78 -9.51 -0.73
N ILE A 142 -3.39 -8.80 -1.70
CA ILE A 142 -4.64 -8.07 -1.52
C ILE A 142 -5.80 -8.88 -2.11
N ARG A 143 -6.90 -8.97 -1.35
CA ARG A 143 -8.16 -9.54 -1.80
C ARG A 143 -9.09 -8.51 -2.43
N LYS A 144 -9.07 -7.28 -1.88
CA LYS A 144 -9.99 -6.21 -2.29
C LYS A 144 -9.31 -4.84 -2.11
N ILE A 145 -9.56 -3.94 -3.06
CA ILE A 145 -9.19 -2.53 -2.97
C ILE A 145 -10.46 -1.71 -3.09
N GLU A 146 -10.66 -0.81 -2.13
CA GLU A 146 -11.76 0.15 -2.10
C GLU A 146 -11.20 1.55 -2.14
N ILE A 147 -11.74 2.37 -3.01
CA ILE A 147 -11.32 3.75 -3.17
C ILE A 147 -12.53 4.64 -2.94
N VAL A 148 -12.53 5.33 -1.82
CA VAL A 148 -13.56 6.28 -1.45
C VAL A 148 -13.11 7.66 -1.90
N LYS A 149 -13.87 8.27 -2.82
CA LYS A 149 -13.63 9.62 -3.32
C LYS A 149 -14.46 10.61 -2.52
N GLY A 150 -13.82 11.51 -1.79
CA GLY A 150 -14.49 12.54 -0.99
C GLY A 150 -14.50 12.23 0.50
N ILE A 151 -15.59 12.58 1.19
CA ILE A 151 -15.68 12.45 2.65
C ILE A 151 -15.72 10.96 3.05
N SER A 152 -14.74 10.57 3.80
CA SER A 152 -14.62 9.22 4.35
C SER A 152 -15.31 9.10 5.71
N SER A 153 -15.30 7.91 6.30
CA SER A 153 -15.82 7.67 7.64
C SER A 153 -15.12 8.56 8.67
N ALA A 154 -15.86 9.02 9.67
CA ALA A 154 -15.35 9.80 10.82
C ALA A 154 -14.27 9.05 11.63
N LYS A 155 -14.17 7.74 11.49
CA LYS A 155 -13.09 6.92 12.08
C LYS A 155 -11.71 7.26 11.51
N LEU A 156 -11.67 7.81 10.29
CA LEU A 156 -10.44 8.15 9.57
C LEU A 156 -10.28 9.67 9.61
N GLY A 157 -9.46 10.16 10.53
CA GLY A 157 -9.12 11.57 10.62
C GLY A 157 -8.18 12.03 9.50
N ASN A 158 -7.99 13.35 9.36
CA ASN A 158 -6.98 13.99 8.50
C ASN A 158 -7.10 13.69 7.00
N LEU A 159 -8.32 13.57 6.46
CA LEU A 159 -8.59 13.32 5.05
C LEU A 159 -9.37 14.46 4.42
N SER A 160 -8.89 14.96 3.29
CA SER A 160 -9.61 15.99 2.52
C SER A 160 -10.10 15.48 1.14
N SER A 161 -9.44 14.50 0.55
CA SER A 161 -9.68 14.11 -0.85
C SER A 161 -10.18 12.68 -1.03
N GLY A 162 -9.91 11.78 -0.09
CA GLY A 162 -10.36 10.39 -0.16
C GLY A 162 -9.46 9.40 0.55
N VAL A 163 -9.80 8.12 0.44
CA VAL A 163 -9.05 7.03 1.06
C VAL A 163 -8.95 5.82 0.12
N ILE A 164 -7.80 5.18 0.12
CA ILE A 164 -7.61 3.84 -0.45
C ILE A 164 -7.59 2.86 0.69
N GLN A 165 -8.56 1.95 0.69
CA GLN A 165 -8.63 0.85 1.64
C GLN A 165 -8.25 -0.45 0.96
N THR A 166 -7.29 -1.16 1.52
CA THR A 166 -6.92 -2.50 1.05
C THR A 166 -7.28 -3.54 2.08
N THR A 167 -7.76 -4.67 1.62
CA THR A 167 -8.05 -5.83 2.48
C THR A 167 -7.12 -6.97 2.07
N SER A 168 -6.35 -7.48 3.00
CA SER A 168 -5.43 -8.59 2.78
C SER A 168 -6.15 -9.91 2.52
N LYS A 169 -5.48 -10.84 1.84
CA LYS A 169 -5.91 -12.23 1.74
C LYS A 169 -5.82 -12.89 3.11
N ILE A 170 -6.92 -13.55 3.52
CA ILE A 170 -7.05 -14.27 4.78
C ILE A 170 -7.79 -15.60 4.56
N GLY A 171 -7.74 -16.48 5.54
CA GLY A 171 -8.47 -17.75 5.50
C GLY A 171 -7.80 -18.82 4.64
N ILE A 172 -8.59 -19.80 4.19
CA ILE A 172 -8.12 -20.89 3.33
C ILE A 172 -8.10 -20.41 1.88
N THR A 173 -6.93 -20.47 1.27
CA THR A 173 -6.79 -20.26 -0.17
C THR A 173 -5.95 -21.39 -0.78
N PRO A 174 -6.24 -21.85 -1.99
CA PRO A 174 -5.39 -22.81 -2.66
C PRO A 174 -3.97 -22.26 -2.82
N ALA A 175 -3.01 -23.15 -3.00
CA ALA A 175 -1.65 -22.70 -3.35
C ALA A 175 -1.72 -21.98 -4.70
N GLN A 176 -1.25 -20.73 -4.73
CA GLN A 176 -1.24 -19.88 -5.90
C GLN A 176 0.22 -19.60 -6.31
N LEU A 177 0.53 -19.89 -7.56
CA LEU A 177 1.75 -19.43 -8.22
C LEU A 177 1.32 -18.49 -9.34
N ARG A 178 1.76 -17.25 -9.29
CA ARG A 178 1.56 -16.28 -10.37
C ARG A 178 2.92 -15.89 -10.95
N MET A 179 3.02 -15.94 -12.26
CA MET A 179 4.21 -15.48 -12.98
C MET A 179 3.75 -14.52 -14.07
N LYS A 180 4.39 -13.36 -14.14
CA LYS A 180 4.21 -12.37 -15.21
C LYS A 180 5.57 -12.06 -15.80
N VAL A 181 5.67 -12.17 -17.12
CA VAL A 181 6.88 -11.82 -17.87
C VAL A 181 6.44 -11.05 -19.10
N ASP A 182 6.77 -9.78 -19.10
CA ASP A 182 6.61 -8.90 -20.25
C ASP A 182 7.94 -8.17 -20.53
N PRO A 183 8.06 -7.37 -21.60
CA PRO A 183 9.31 -6.71 -21.93
C PRO A 183 9.92 -5.85 -20.83
N LEU A 184 9.09 -5.24 -19.98
CA LEU A 184 9.51 -4.32 -18.92
C LEU A 184 9.42 -4.95 -17.53
N THR A 185 8.52 -5.93 -17.33
CA THR A 185 8.19 -6.46 -16.02
C THR A 185 8.46 -7.95 -15.89
N LYS A 186 9.05 -8.33 -14.78
CA LYS A 186 9.16 -9.72 -14.34
C LYS A 186 8.61 -9.80 -12.92
N LEU A 187 7.62 -10.69 -12.72
CA LEU A 187 7.00 -10.90 -11.42
C LEU A 187 6.83 -12.40 -11.17
N ILE A 188 7.09 -12.80 -9.94
CA ILE A 188 6.75 -14.11 -9.41
C ILE A 188 6.13 -13.95 -8.02
N TYR A 189 5.00 -14.60 -7.80
CA TYR A 189 4.31 -14.67 -6.52
C TYR A 189 4.02 -16.12 -6.15
N LEU A 190 4.18 -16.45 -4.88
CA LEU A 190 3.79 -17.72 -4.28
C LEU A 190 3.02 -17.43 -2.99
N GLY A 191 1.83 -18.00 -2.86
CA GLY A 191 1.01 -17.82 -1.65
C GLY A 191 0.08 -18.99 -1.39
N LYS A 192 -0.27 -19.18 -0.10
CA LYS A 192 -1.20 -20.21 0.34
C LYS A 192 -1.83 -19.82 1.68
N GLY A 193 -3.14 -20.07 1.81
CA GLY A 193 -3.85 -20.02 3.08
C GLY A 193 -4.25 -21.41 3.54
N PHE A 194 -4.08 -21.70 4.82
CA PHE A 194 -4.41 -22.99 5.40
C PHE A 194 -4.99 -22.85 6.81
N ARG A 195 -5.78 -23.83 7.21
CA ARG A 195 -6.30 -23.95 8.55
C ARG A 195 -5.25 -24.60 9.44
N ILE A 196 -4.89 -23.97 10.55
CA ILE A 196 -3.93 -24.53 11.50
C ILE A 196 -4.59 -25.68 12.27
N SER A 197 -5.75 -25.39 12.87
CA SER A 197 -6.62 -26.36 13.50
C SER A 197 -8.03 -25.77 13.68
N PRO A 198 -9.05 -26.58 14.03
CA PRO A 198 -10.40 -26.09 14.28
C PRO A 198 -10.50 -24.98 15.35
N LYS A 199 -9.57 -24.96 16.31
CA LYS A 199 -9.54 -23.98 17.41
C LYS A 199 -8.51 -22.87 17.23
N MET A 200 -7.51 -23.08 16.37
CA MET A 200 -6.38 -22.14 16.19
C MET A 200 -6.53 -21.24 14.95
N GLY A 201 -7.65 -21.34 14.23
CA GLY A 201 -7.93 -20.45 13.11
C GLY A 201 -7.09 -20.72 11.86
N TYR A 202 -6.78 -19.66 11.12
CA TYR A 202 -6.23 -19.70 9.79
C TYR A 202 -4.96 -18.88 9.68
N LEU A 203 -4.05 -19.34 8.84
CA LEU A 203 -2.82 -18.65 8.48
C LEU A 203 -2.75 -18.54 6.96
N HIS A 204 -2.48 -17.33 6.46
CA HIS A 204 -2.17 -17.10 5.06
C HIS A 204 -0.76 -16.54 4.96
N THR A 205 0.04 -17.10 4.05
CA THR A 205 1.41 -16.66 3.79
C THR A 205 1.60 -16.41 2.31
N GLY A 206 2.39 -15.41 1.97
CA GLY A 206 2.74 -15.14 0.59
C GLY A 206 4.05 -14.38 0.49
N ILE A 207 4.73 -14.59 -0.64
CA ILE A 207 5.95 -13.89 -1.02
C ILE A 207 5.87 -13.53 -2.49
N ASP A 208 6.26 -12.31 -2.85
CA ASP A 208 6.41 -11.89 -4.24
C ASP A 208 7.73 -11.18 -4.49
N TYR A 209 8.23 -11.37 -5.69
CA TYR A 209 9.34 -10.60 -6.23
C TYR A 209 8.93 -9.98 -7.56
N THR A 210 9.20 -8.69 -7.69
CA THR A 210 8.91 -7.93 -8.91
C THR A 210 10.16 -7.15 -9.33
N SER A 211 10.43 -7.14 -10.63
CA SER A 211 11.49 -6.31 -11.23
C SER A 211 10.92 -5.61 -12.46
N VAL A 212 11.05 -4.29 -12.51
CA VAL A 212 10.49 -3.43 -13.56
C VAL A 212 11.58 -2.51 -14.10
N TYR A 213 11.57 -2.32 -15.41
CA TYR A 213 12.41 -1.34 -16.11
C TYR A 213 11.50 -0.25 -16.69
N ASP A 214 11.94 0.99 -16.70
CA ASP A 214 11.20 2.07 -17.39
C ASP A 214 11.34 1.96 -18.91
N ASP A 215 12.55 1.69 -19.38
CA ASP A 215 12.86 1.42 -20.79
C ASP A 215 13.73 0.17 -20.89
N ARG A 216 13.38 -0.72 -21.77
CA ARG A 216 14.19 -1.93 -22.03
C ARG A 216 15.55 -1.62 -22.63
N ARG A 217 15.68 -0.49 -23.30
CA ARG A 217 16.95 -0.03 -23.90
C ARG A 217 17.92 0.52 -22.85
N ASP A 218 17.36 0.92 -21.69
CA ASP A 218 18.13 1.36 -20.52
C ASP A 218 18.09 0.31 -19.40
N PRO A 219 19.07 -0.61 -19.36
CA PRO A 219 19.16 -1.61 -18.33
C PRO A 219 19.62 -1.05 -16.98
N MET A 220 20.07 0.21 -16.94
CA MET A 220 20.59 0.87 -15.74
C MET A 220 19.48 1.43 -14.86
N SER A 221 18.32 1.73 -15.44
CA SER A 221 17.14 2.24 -14.71
C SER A 221 16.20 1.09 -14.36
N LYS A 222 16.22 0.69 -13.09
CA LYS A 222 15.54 -0.51 -12.63
C LYS A 222 14.94 -0.34 -11.24
N TYR A 223 13.71 -0.80 -11.09
CA TYR A 223 13.04 -0.99 -9.81
C TYR A 223 12.88 -2.48 -9.49
N SER A 224 13.19 -2.87 -8.27
CA SER A 224 12.94 -4.24 -7.78
C SER A 224 12.23 -4.17 -6.43
N ARG A 225 11.28 -5.07 -6.20
CA ARG A 225 10.54 -5.21 -4.95
C ARG A 225 10.48 -6.68 -4.54
N LEU A 226 10.74 -6.94 -3.27
CA LEU A 226 10.48 -8.20 -2.59
C LEU A 226 9.48 -7.92 -1.48
N THR A 227 8.35 -8.64 -1.49
CA THR A 227 7.31 -8.51 -0.45
C THR A 227 7.08 -9.86 0.19
N GLY A 228 7.05 -9.89 1.51
CA GLY A 228 6.63 -11.04 2.30
C GLY A 228 5.49 -10.66 3.22
N GLN A 229 4.45 -11.47 3.31
CA GLN A 229 3.31 -11.22 4.19
C GLN A 229 2.82 -12.51 4.85
N VAL A 230 2.53 -12.40 6.14
CA VAL A 230 1.87 -13.44 6.93
C VAL A 230 0.66 -12.80 7.61
N THR A 231 -0.52 -13.40 7.42
CA THR A 231 -1.75 -12.99 8.10
C THR A 231 -2.31 -14.17 8.88
N TYR A 232 -2.68 -13.93 10.12
CA TYR A 232 -3.37 -14.88 10.97
C TYR A 232 -4.74 -14.33 11.33
N ASN A 233 -5.76 -15.16 11.26
CA ASN A 233 -7.10 -14.81 11.74
C ASN A 233 -7.74 -15.96 12.47
N ASN A 234 -8.47 -15.64 13.54
CA ASN A 234 -9.20 -16.59 14.34
C ASN A 234 -10.48 -15.95 14.89
N SER A 235 -11.47 -16.80 15.16
CA SER A 235 -12.68 -16.43 15.87
C SER A 235 -12.77 -17.31 17.12
N VAL A 236 -12.88 -16.68 18.28
CA VAL A 236 -12.91 -17.35 19.58
C VAL A 236 -14.21 -16.99 20.28
N ASP A 237 -14.96 -18.00 20.72
CA ASP A 237 -16.17 -17.77 21.49
C ASP A 237 -15.81 -17.45 22.95
N VAL A 238 -16.30 -16.30 23.43
CA VAL A 238 -16.13 -15.80 24.79
C VAL A 238 -17.53 -15.65 25.41
N GLY A 239 -17.99 -16.69 26.09
CA GLY A 239 -19.37 -16.76 26.57
C GLY A 239 -20.36 -16.90 25.42
N ASP A 240 -21.28 -15.94 25.31
CA ASP A 240 -22.28 -15.83 24.24
C ASP A 240 -21.84 -14.91 23.08
N LYS A 241 -20.59 -14.42 23.11
CA LYS A 241 -20.02 -13.49 22.14
C LYS A 241 -18.88 -14.12 21.37
N THR A 242 -18.63 -13.61 20.17
CA THR A 242 -17.48 -14.01 19.33
C THR A 242 -16.46 -12.90 19.25
N LEU A 243 -15.23 -13.22 19.64
CA LEU A 243 -14.06 -12.37 19.52
C LEU A 243 -13.31 -12.71 18.24
N PHE A 244 -13.20 -11.76 17.32
CA PHE A 244 -12.38 -11.86 16.12
C PHE A 244 -10.98 -11.34 16.41
N LEU A 245 -9.99 -12.16 16.05
CA LEU A 245 -8.57 -11.83 16.16
C LEU A 245 -7.94 -11.81 14.78
N PHE A 246 -7.19 -10.76 14.49
CA PHE A 246 -6.41 -10.62 13.27
C PHE A 246 -5.00 -10.16 13.64
N PHE A 247 -4.02 -10.82 13.07
CA PHE A 247 -2.62 -10.43 13.16
C PHE A 247 -1.99 -10.45 11.76
N LYS A 248 -1.16 -9.46 11.47
CA LYS A 248 -0.43 -9.36 10.21
C LYS A 248 1.01 -8.96 10.49
N LEU A 249 1.91 -9.66 9.82
CA LEU A 249 3.32 -9.30 9.70
C LEU A 249 3.63 -9.12 8.22
N SER A 250 4.29 -8.04 7.86
CA SER A 250 4.66 -7.75 6.48
C SER A 250 6.04 -7.13 6.40
N GLU A 251 6.77 -7.51 5.37
CA GLU A 251 8.05 -6.94 5.00
C GLU A 251 8.01 -6.56 3.52
N VAL A 252 8.44 -5.35 3.23
CA VAL A 252 8.62 -4.86 1.86
C VAL A 252 10.02 -4.32 1.73
N TYR A 253 10.81 -4.90 0.84
CA TYR A 253 12.12 -4.41 0.49
C TYR A 253 12.12 -3.95 -0.97
N THR A 254 12.57 -2.72 -1.24
CA THR A 254 12.70 -2.22 -2.60
C THR A 254 14.09 -1.68 -2.87
N LEU A 255 14.53 -1.87 -4.10
CA LEU A 255 15.73 -1.26 -4.65
C LEU A 255 15.33 -0.56 -5.94
N ASN A 256 15.50 0.75 -5.95
CA ASN A 256 15.36 1.58 -7.12
C ASN A 256 16.71 2.17 -7.48
N GLN A 257 17.10 2.04 -8.72
CA GLN A 257 18.38 2.57 -9.20
C GLN A 257 18.21 3.11 -10.61
N ALA A 258 18.89 4.19 -10.86
CA ALA A 258 19.10 4.75 -12.18
C ALA A 258 20.54 5.22 -12.27
N LYS A 259 21.20 4.93 -13.37
CA LYS A 259 22.57 5.33 -13.66
C LYS A 259 22.64 5.64 -15.14
N GLU A 260 23.30 6.72 -15.49
CA GLU A 260 23.55 7.03 -16.88
C GLU A 260 24.57 6.05 -17.48
N ASP A 261 24.40 5.77 -18.77
CA ASP A 261 25.31 4.90 -19.51
C ASP A 261 26.58 5.67 -19.83
N GLU A 262 27.70 5.26 -19.26
CA GLU A 262 29.03 5.85 -19.45
C GLU A 262 29.48 5.81 -20.92
N LEU A 263 28.85 4.97 -21.76
CA LEU A 263 29.16 4.89 -23.20
C LEU A 263 28.43 5.93 -24.04
N THR A 264 27.34 6.46 -23.53
CA THR A 264 26.46 7.40 -24.28
C THR A 264 26.50 8.81 -23.73
N GLN A 265 26.98 9.02 -22.50
CA GLN A 265 27.01 10.32 -21.86
C GLN A 265 28.35 10.55 -21.15
N ASP A 266 28.84 11.78 -21.26
CA ASP A 266 30.06 12.22 -20.59
C ASP A 266 29.87 12.48 -19.07
N TYR A 267 28.64 12.27 -18.56
CA TYR A 267 28.25 12.57 -17.21
C TYR A 267 28.01 11.30 -16.38
N ASN A 268 28.51 11.27 -15.16
CA ASN A 268 28.36 10.16 -14.23
C ASN A 268 27.31 10.48 -13.16
N GLU A 269 26.08 10.73 -13.56
CA GLU A 269 24.97 10.88 -12.65
C GLU A 269 24.45 9.52 -12.20
N SER A 270 24.01 9.44 -10.95
CA SER A 270 23.45 8.21 -10.44
C SER A 270 22.43 8.47 -9.34
N PHE A 271 21.41 7.62 -9.30
CA PHE A 271 20.40 7.59 -8.25
C PHE A 271 20.25 6.17 -7.75
N ARG A 272 20.19 6.00 -6.44
CA ARG A 272 19.90 4.74 -5.78
C ARG A 272 19.06 4.98 -4.55
N ASN A 273 17.93 4.27 -4.48
CA ASN A 273 17.09 4.27 -3.30
C ASN A 273 16.91 2.84 -2.79
N LYS A 274 17.29 2.61 -1.56
CA LYS A 274 17.01 1.37 -0.81
C LYS A 274 15.93 1.68 0.20
N TYR A 275 14.83 0.98 0.11
CA TYR A 275 13.71 1.15 1.03
C TYR A 275 13.34 -0.21 1.60
N SER A 276 13.12 -0.27 2.90
CA SER A 276 12.59 -1.43 3.62
C SER A 276 11.52 -0.96 4.60
N ARG A 277 10.42 -1.69 4.67
CA ARG A 277 9.36 -1.45 5.64
C ARG A 277 8.92 -2.75 6.26
N THR A 278 9.12 -2.86 7.58
CA THR A 278 8.65 -3.95 8.41
C THR A 278 7.43 -3.47 9.19
N GLY A 279 6.29 -4.11 8.97
CA GLY A 279 5.02 -3.78 9.63
C GLY A 279 4.46 -4.95 10.41
N ALA A 280 4.03 -4.70 11.64
CA ALA A 280 3.27 -5.62 12.47
C ALA A 280 1.97 -4.96 12.89
N SER A 281 0.84 -5.67 12.76
CA SER A 281 -0.45 -5.15 13.17
C SER A 281 -1.31 -6.23 13.83
N PHE A 282 -2.08 -5.80 14.80
CA PHE A 282 -3.02 -6.62 15.56
C PHE A 282 -4.36 -5.92 15.61
N LYS A 283 -5.44 -6.67 15.41
CA LYS A 283 -6.81 -6.21 15.59
C LYS A 283 -7.62 -7.25 16.35
N ALA A 284 -8.33 -6.80 17.36
CA ALA A 284 -9.30 -7.58 18.10
C ALA A 284 -10.66 -6.88 18.01
N GLN A 285 -11.71 -7.60 17.64
CA GLN A 285 -13.03 -7.04 17.43
C GLN A 285 -14.10 -7.96 18.03
N MET A 286 -15.03 -7.39 18.76
CA MET A 286 -16.15 -8.08 19.37
C MET A 286 -17.45 -7.37 19.02
N TYR A 287 -18.43 -8.12 18.58
CA TYR A 287 -19.75 -7.62 18.18
C TYR A 287 -20.82 -8.00 19.19
N ASP A 288 -21.94 -7.30 19.10
CA ASP A 288 -23.16 -7.58 19.86
C ASP A 288 -22.93 -7.59 21.38
N LEU A 289 -22.19 -6.58 21.87
CA LEU A 289 -21.81 -6.49 23.27
C LEU A 289 -22.98 -6.13 24.21
N GLY A 290 -24.04 -5.49 23.69
CA GLY A 290 -25.23 -5.19 24.46
C GLY A 290 -26.00 -4.00 23.92
N LYS A 291 -26.98 -3.51 24.68
CA LYS A 291 -27.90 -2.45 24.26
C LYS A 291 -27.24 -1.06 24.11
N ILE A 292 -26.10 -0.83 24.75
CA ILE A 292 -25.43 0.48 24.76
C ILE A 292 -24.26 0.49 23.80
N VAL A 293 -23.51 -0.61 23.71
CA VAL A 293 -22.34 -0.74 22.83
C VAL A 293 -22.52 -1.99 21.98
N ASP A 294 -22.58 -1.83 20.67
CA ASP A 294 -22.76 -2.96 19.74
C ASP A 294 -21.43 -3.58 19.34
N ASN A 295 -20.43 -2.73 19.14
CA ASN A 295 -19.14 -3.16 18.61
C ASN A 295 -18.01 -2.48 19.36
N VAL A 296 -16.98 -3.26 19.72
CA VAL A 296 -15.69 -2.75 20.22
C VAL A 296 -14.58 -3.32 19.38
N GLU A 297 -13.71 -2.45 18.89
CA GLU A 297 -12.57 -2.78 18.08
C GLU A 297 -11.31 -2.18 18.71
N PHE A 298 -10.32 -3.01 18.96
CA PHE A 298 -8.99 -2.62 19.38
C PHE A 298 -8.01 -2.85 18.25
N ILE A 299 -7.21 -1.84 17.92
CA ILE A 299 -6.19 -1.87 16.89
C ILE A 299 -4.86 -1.47 17.50
N ALA A 300 -3.80 -2.21 17.19
CA ALA A 300 -2.43 -1.84 17.49
C ALA A 300 -1.56 -2.12 16.27
N SER A 301 -0.70 -1.19 15.88
CA SER A 301 0.27 -1.41 14.82
C SER A 301 1.60 -0.73 15.12
N ALA A 302 2.66 -1.33 14.57
CA ALA A 302 4.01 -0.82 14.60
C ALA A 302 4.62 -0.99 13.20
N ASP A 303 5.10 0.09 12.62
CA ASP A 303 5.75 0.12 11.33
C ASP A 303 7.12 0.77 11.46
N TYR A 304 8.16 0.06 11.10
CA TYR A 304 9.52 0.57 11.00
C TYR A 304 9.94 0.66 9.54
N THR A 305 10.38 1.83 9.13
CA THR A 305 10.86 2.06 7.77
C THR A 305 12.34 2.42 7.78
N TYR A 306 13.08 1.89 6.84
CA TYR A 306 14.44 2.28 6.50
C TYR A 306 14.45 2.78 5.06
N ASP A 307 14.79 4.03 4.84
CA ASP A 307 14.82 4.66 3.52
C ASP A 307 16.15 5.38 3.32
N LEU A 308 16.97 4.84 2.41
CA LEU A 308 18.30 5.34 2.08
C LEU A 308 18.33 5.78 0.63
N ILE A 309 18.61 7.04 0.39
CA ILE A 309 18.76 7.64 -0.94
C ILE A 309 20.20 8.08 -1.11
N ASP A 310 20.88 7.51 -2.10
CA ASP A 310 22.19 7.95 -2.59
C ASP A 310 22.00 8.62 -3.95
N ARG A 311 22.46 9.85 -4.10
CA ARG A 311 22.38 10.60 -5.34
C ARG A 311 23.75 11.23 -5.65
N ASN A 312 24.20 11.03 -6.86
CA ASN A 312 25.30 11.80 -7.44
C ASN A 312 24.72 12.63 -8.59
N ARG A 313 24.74 13.94 -8.45
CA ARG A 313 24.11 14.89 -9.35
C ARG A 313 25.14 15.79 -9.99
N LEU A 314 25.02 16.04 -11.29
CA LEU A 314 25.77 17.07 -11.97
C LEU A 314 25.11 18.45 -11.72
N VAL A 315 25.82 19.36 -11.11
CA VAL A 315 25.38 20.74 -10.94
C VAL A 315 26.08 21.59 -11.98
N GLN A 316 25.30 22.24 -12.82
CA GLN A 316 25.77 23.24 -13.76
C GLN A 316 25.42 24.61 -13.21
N THR A 317 26.41 25.34 -12.78
CA THR A 317 26.26 26.73 -12.42
C THR A 317 26.51 27.57 -13.66
N GLY A 318 25.66 28.56 -13.90
CA GLY A 318 25.92 29.56 -14.95
C GLY A 318 27.28 30.24 -14.75
N THR A 319 27.64 31.13 -15.66
CA THR A 319 28.84 31.98 -15.52
C THR A 319 28.86 32.56 -14.10
N PRO A 320 29.98 32.43 -13.36
CA PRO A 320 30.05 32.99 -12.03
C PRO A 320 29.70 34.46 -12.07
N LEU A 321 28.67 34.82 -11.29
CA LEU A 321 28.29 36.23 -11.18
C LEU A 321 29.45 36.99 -10.54
N PRO A 322 29.73 38.21 -10.99
CA PRO A 322 30.63 39.08 -10.27
C PRO A 322 30.14 39.26 -8.83
N SER A 323 31.02 39.62 -7.92
CA SER A 323 30.67 39.82 -6.52
C SER A 323 29.37 40.64 -6.42
N PRO A 324 28.35 40.19 -5.63
CA PRO A 324 27.12 40.96 -5.47
C PRO A 324 27.32 42.35 -4.87
N LEU A 325 28.51 42.62 -4.37
CA LEU A 325 28.93 43.92 -3.85
C LEU A 325 29.70 44.75 -4.89
N ALA A 326 29.98 44.20 -6.08
CA ALA A 326 30.63 44.96 -7.14
C ALA A 326 29.63 45.93 -7.78
N THR A 327 29.84 47.23 -7.58
CA THR A 327 28.98 48.29 -8.13
C THR A 327 29.61 48.98 -9.33
N GLU A 328 30.86 48.66 -9.66
CA GLU A 328 31.64 49.27 -10.74
C GLU A 328 32.34 48.20 -11.59
N GLU A 329 32.66 48.53 -12.83
CA GLU A 329 33.53 47.72 -13.68
C GLU A 329 34.94 47.70 -13.09
N GLY A 330 35.48 46.51 -12.87
CA GLY A 330 36.82 46.32 -12.32
C GLY A 330 37.09 44.92 -11.85
N GLU A 331 38.27 44.68 -11.36
CA GLU A 331 38.65 43.41 -10.73
C GLU A 331 38.09 43.37 -9.31
N SER A 332 37.37 42.29 -8.97
CA SER A 332 36.90 42.03 -7.62
C SER A 332 37.37 40.65 -7.13
N GLU A 333 37.76 40.56 -5.86
CA GLU A 333 38.04 39.28 -5.23
C GLU A 333 36.74 38.49 -5.06
N GLY A 334 36.72 37.27 -5.54
CA GLY A 334 35.59 36.37 -5.44
C GLY A 334 36.04 34.93 -5.36
N ILE A 335 35.17 34.06 -4.85
CA ILE A 335 35.40 32.62 -4.88
C ILE A 335 34.99 32.12 -6.27
N TYR A 336 35.98 31.66 -7.04
CA TYR A 336 35.70 30.98 -8.31
C TYR A 336 35.15 29.59 -8.05
N LEU A 337 33.87 29.36 -8.36
CA LEU A 337 33.29 28.05 -8.39
C LEU A 337 33.36 27.48 -9.81
N PRO A 338 33.73 26.21 -9.98
CA PRO A 338 33.69 25.57 -11.30
C PRO A 338 32.27 25.64 -11.87
N SER A 339 32.15 25.88 -13.17
CA SER A 339 30.85 25.96 -13.86
C SER A 339 30.08 24.65 -13.83
N THR A 340 30.77 23.58 -13.56
CA THR A 340 30.19 22.20 -13.53
C THR A 340 30.92 21.40 -12.47
N TYR A 341 30.15 20.75 -11.58
CA TYR A 341 30.70 19.87 -10.55
C TYR A 341 29.70 18.77 -10.17
N TYR A 342 30.22 17.67 -9.64
CA TYR A 342 29.37 16.62 -9.06
C TYR A 342 29.07 16.93 -7.60
N SER A 343 27.81 16.78 -7.24
CA SER A 343 27.33 16.94 -5.87
C SER A 343 26.77 15.61 -5.36
N PRO A 344 27.62 14.76 -4.74
CA PRO A 344 27.13 13.55 -4.09
C PRO A 344 26.43 13.92 -2.79
N PHE A 345 25.27 13.31 -2.52
CA PHE A 345 24.59 13.42 -1.24
C PHE A 345 23.87 12.13 -0.88
N GLN A 346 23.65 11.94 0.41
CA GLN A 346 22.99 10.79 0.98
C GLN A 346 21.94 11.26 1.97
N ILE A 347 20.74 10.67 1.87
CA ILE A 347 19.64 10.91 2.78
C ILE A 347 19.27 9.57 3.42
N GLU A 348 19.33 9.51 4.74
CA GLU A 348 18.91 8.36 5.50
C GLU A 348 17.72 8.73 6.40
N ASN A 349 16.62 7.98 6.28
CA ASN A 349 15.41 8.20 7.06
C ASN A 349 14.98 6.87 7.71
N LYS A 350 14.65 6.92 9.02
CA LYS A 350 14.32 5.75 9.84
C LYS A 350 13.08 6.00 10.71
N PRO A 351 11.92 6.30 10.13
CA PRO A 351 10.72 6.53 10.91
C PRO A 351 10.23 5.23 11.57
N LEU A 352 9.78 5.38 12.82
CA LEU A 352 9.02 4.39 13.56
C LEU A 352 7.62 4.96 13.81
N SER A 353 6.59 4.31 13.28
CA SER A 353 5.20 4.67 13.48
C SER A 353 4.53 3.67 14.40
N LEU A 354 3.90 4.16 15.46
CA LEU A 354 3.13 3.36 16.41
C LEU A 354 1.70 3.90 16.46
N LEU A 355 0.74 3.01 16.26
CA LEU A 355 -0.69 3.33 16.35
C LEU A 355 -1.34 2.41 17.39
N THR A 356 -2.11 3.01 18.31
CA THR A 356 -3.04 2.28 19.17
C THR A 356 -4.39 2.99 19.12
N GLN A 357 -5.45 2.26 18.81
CA GLN A 357 -6.78 2.81 18.65
C GLN A 357 -7.82 1.90 19.29
N LEU A 358 -8.77 2.48 20.01
CA LEU A 358 -9.94 1.81 20.56
C LEU A 358 -11.18 2.47 19.98
N ASN A 359 -11.98 1.72 19.27
CA ASN A 359 -13.24 2.14 18.69
C ASN A 359 -14.40 1.46 19.42
N ALA A 360 -15.40 2.22 19.82
CA ALA A 360 -16.65 1.69 20.33
C ALA A 360 -17.80 2.29 19.50
N GLU A 361 -18.70 1.46 19.03
CA GLU A 361 -19.87 1.86 18.25
C GLU A 361 -21.14 1.50 18.98
N SER A 362 -22.11 2.41 18.90
CA SER A 362 -23.44 2.22 19.47
C SER A 362 -24.50 2.62 18.43
N LEU A 363 -25.46 1.75 18.20
CA LEU A 363 -26.62 2.03 17.35
C LEU A 363 -27.80 2.46 18.23
N PHE A 364 -28.14 3.74 18.14
CA PHE A 364 -29.36 4.26 18.78
C PHE A 364 -30.49 4.26 17.76
N GLU A 365 -31.46 3.37 17.92
CA GLU A 365 -32.74 3.50 17.21
C GLU A 365 -33.57 4.64 17.84
N THR A 366 -33.57 5.79 17.21
CA THR A 366 -34.56 6.86 17.55
C THR A 366 -35.93 6.43 16.99
N ARG A 367 -36.85 6.02 17.85
CA ARG A 367 -38.26 5.94 17.47
C ARG A 367 -38.73 7.35 17.09
N SER A 368 -38.96 7.55 15.80
CA SER A 368 -39.65 8.77 15.37
C SER A 368 -41.06 8.77 15.98
N PHE A 369 -41.31 9.69 16.87
CA PHE A 369 -42.69 10.01 17.24
C PHE A 369 -43.42 10.52 15.98
N ARG A 370 -44.44 9.79 15.55
CA ARG A 370 -45.44 10.29 14.61
C ARG A 370 -46.39 11.23 15.33
#